data_a1124d594875c706c0ee3374dcca97e7
#
_entry.id   a1124d594875c706c0ee3374dcca97e7
#
_cell.length_a   1.000
_cell.length_b   1.000
_cell.length_c   1.000
_cell.angle_alpha   90.00
_cell.angle_beta   90.00
_cell.angle_gamma   90.00
#
_symmetry.space_group_name_H-M   'P 1'
#
loop_
_entity.id
_entity.type
_entity.pdbx_description
1 polymer ?
#
loop_
_entity_poly.entity_id
_entity_poly.type
_entity_poly.pdbx_seq_one_letter_code
_entity_poly.pdbx_strand_id
1 'polypeptide(L)'
;LPHNYNSNCVVYTGTHDNETLQGWFRSISPVEIEMVRDYLYAPKTPLQELHKPMINTAMASVAATCIIPLQDYLGLDNSARTNKPSTVGQNWRWRVDAKALTPELAAEIYKSVKTYGRL
;
A
#
# COMPACT_ATOMS: atom_id res chain seq x y z
N LEU A 1 14.23 2.54 -5.33
CA LEU A 1 13.87 1.44 -4.42
C LEU A 1 13.99 1.90 -2.97
N PRO A 2 13.15 1.41 -2.04
CA PRO A 2 13.11 1.90 -0.65
C PRO A 2 14.43 1.84 0.09
N HIS A 3 15.27 0.84 -0.18
CA HIS A 3 16.60 0.73 0.45
C HIS A 3 17.60 1.80 -0.02
N ASN A 4 17.28 2.56 -1.07
CA ASN A 4 18.09 3.67 -1.59
C ASN A 4 17.59 5.05 -1.14
N TYR A 5 16.55 5.11 -0.30
CA TYR A 5 16.01 6.38 0.16
C TYR A 5 16.99 7.08 1.11
N ASN A 6 16.92 8.39 1.11
CA ASN A 6 17.53 9.18 2.14
C ASN A 6 16.53 9.38 3.31
N SER A 7 17.04 9.67 4.51
CA SER A 7 16.17 9.77 5.69
C SER A 7 15.22 10.98 5.66
N ASN A 8 15.63 12.07 5.02
CA ASN A 8 14.81 13.28 4.92
C ASN A 8 13.84 13.21 3.74
N CYS A 9 12.92 12.23 3.79
CA CYS A 9 11.91 12.05 2.77
C CYS A 9 10.61 11.50 3.36
N VAL A 10 9.57 11.51 2.54
CA VAL A 10 8.28 10.90 2.82
C VAL A 10 8.12 9.70 1.88
N VAL A 11 7.80 8.53 2.42
CA VAL A 11 7.47 7.34 1.63
C VAL A 11 5.96 7.13 1.59
N TYR A 12 5.47 6.77 0.43
CA TYR A 12 4.06 6.41 0.19
C TYR A 12 4.00 5.02 -0.46
N THR A 13 2.97 4.24 -0.18
CA THR A 13 2.61 3.12 -1.06
C THR A 13 1.88 3.61 -2.31
N GLY A 14 1.26 4.76 -2.23
CA GLY A 14 0.63 5.49 -3.32
C GLY A 14 0.09 6.84 -2.86
N THR A 15 -0.15 7.73 -3.82
CA THR A 15 -0.82 9.02 -3.61
C THR A 15 -2.27 8.93 -4.10
N HIS A 16 -3.03 10.04 -3.99
CA HIS A 16 -4.38 10.13 -4.51
C HIS A 16 -4.49 9.89 -6.03
N ASP A 17 -3.41 10.10 -6.77
CA ASP A 17 -3.35 9.92 -8.24
C ASP A 17 -2.95 8.51 -8.66
N ASN A 18 -2.44 7.69 -7.75
CA ASN A 18 -1.97 6.36 -8.06
C ASN A 18 -3.10 5.32 -8.05
N GLU A 19 -2.86 4.21 -8.73
CA GLU A 19 -3.61 2.98 -8.49
C GLU A 19 -3.48 2.56 -7.03
N THR A 20 -4.46 1.79 -6.53
CA THR A 20 -4.24 1.04 -5.28
C THR A 20 -3.15 -0.02 -5.50
N LEU A 21 -2.50 -0.49 -4.44
CA LEU A 21 -1.50 -1.56 -4.55
C LEU A 21 -2.09 -2.79 -5.25
N GLN A 22 -3.28 -3.23 -4.88
CA GLN A 22 -3.92 -4.38 -5.50
C GLN A 22 -4.28 -4.14 -6.96
N GLY A 23 -4.70 -2.93 -7.31
CA GLY A 23 -4.93 -2.54 -8.70
C GLY A 23 -3.64 -2.61 -9.51
N TRP A 24 -2.55 -2.10 -8.98
CA TRP A 24 -1.24 -2.14 -9.63
C TRP A 24 -0.73 -3.57 -9.81
N PHE A 25 -0.80 -4.43 -8.79
CA PHE A 25 -0.39 -5.83 -8.92
C PHE A 25 -1.15 -6.57 -10.02
N ARG A 26 -2.42 -6.25 -10.25
CA ARG A 26 -3.23 -6.85 -11.31
C ARG A 26 -2.94 -6.28 -12.69
N SER A 27 -2.30 -5.11 -12.78
CA SER A 27 -2.00 -4.43 -14.05
C SER A 27 -0.62 -4.76 -14.60
N ILE A 28 0.31 -5.20 -13.77
CA ILE A 28 1.68 -5.52 -14.18
C ILE A 28 1.80 -6.98 -14.65
N SER A 29 2.86 -7.27 -15.40
CA SER A 29 3.11 -8.59 -15.94
C SER A 29 3.47 -9.63 -14.89
N PRO A 30 3.30 -10.94 -15.16
CA PRO A 30 3.77 -12.00 -14.27
C PRO A 30 5.26 -11.91 -13.93
N VAL A 31 6.10 -11.48 -14.87
CA VAL A 31 7.54 -11.27 -14.62
C VAL A 31 7.77 -10.16 -13.61
N GLU A 32 7.04 -9.05 -13.74
CA GLU A 32 7.14 -7.95 -12.78
C GLU A 32 6.61 -8.35 -11.39
N ILE A 33 5.57 -9.17 -11.32
CA ILE A 33 5.08 -9.73 -10.04
C ILE A 33 6.17 -10.57 -9.37
N GLU A 34 6.89 -11.40 -10.11
CA GLU A 34 8.00 -12.18 -9.53
C GLU A 34 9.13 -11.27 -9.03
N MET A 35 9.48 -10.22 -9.75
CA MET A 35 10.45 -9.22 -9.28
C MET A 35 9.98 -8.55 -7.97
N VAL A 36 8.69 -8.23 -7.86
CA VAL A 36 8.10 -7.70 -6.62
C VAL A 36 8.22 -8.73 -5.48
N ARG A 37 7.89 -10.00 -5.75
CA ARG A 37 7.99 -11.07 -4.76
C ARG A 37 9.42 -11.26 -4.26
N ASP A 38 10.37 -11.24 -5.16
CA ASP A 38 11.80 -11.36 -4.83
C ASP A 38 12.24 -10.19 -3.94
N TYR A 39 11.89 -8.99 -4.33
CA TYR A 39 12.23 -7.79 -3.57
C TYR A 39 11.60 -7.78 -2.16
N LEU A 40 10.35 -8.23 -2.03
CA LEU A 40 9.62 -8.29 -0.77
C LEU A 40 9.96 -9.54 0.07
N TYR A 41 10.75 -10.46 -0.49
CA TYR A 41 10.98 -11.79 0.12
C TYR A 41 9.66 -12.51 0.46
N ALA A 42 8.73 -12.50 -0.49
CA ALA A 42 7.38 -13.01 -0.34
C ALA A 42 7.00 -14.04 -1.44
N PRO A 43 7.80 -15.13 -1.61
CA PRO A 43 7.64 -16.03 -2.76
C PRO A 43 6.34 -16.83 -2.73
N LYS A 44 5.76 -17.05 -1.54
CA LYS A 44 4.55 -17.86 -1.35
C LYS A 44 3.33 -17.06 -0.94
N THR A 45 3.45 -15.73 -0.82
CA THR A 45 2.32 -14.88 -0.42
C THR A 45 1.29 -14.84 -1.55
N PRO A 46 0.00 -15.14 -1.29
CA PRO A 46 -1.05 -14.99 -2.29
C PRO A 46 -1.10 -13.56 -2.83
N LEU A 47 -1.46 -13.39 -4.09
CA LEU A 47 -1.54 -12.06 -4.71
C LEU A 47 -2.44 -11.11 -3.92
N GLN A 48 -3.55 -11.63 -3.39
CA GLN A 48 -4.52 -10.87 -2.59
C GLN A 48 -3.95 -10.33 -1.26
N GLU A 49 -2.84 -10.90 -0.80
CA GLU A 49 -2.17 -10.53 0.46
C GLU A 49 -0.84 -9.78 0.22
N LEU A 50 -0.44 -9.58 -1.03
CA LEU A 50 0.88 -9.03 -1.38
C LEU A 50 1.02 -7.56 -0.98
N HIS A 51 -0.09 -6.84 -0.78
CA HIS A 51 -0.09 -5.48 -0.24
C HIS A 51 0.52 -5.41 1.16
N LYS A 52 0.38 -6.44 1.99
CA LYS A 52 0.89 -6.47 3.37
C LYS A 52 2.43 -6.38 3.43
N PRO A 53 3.20 -7.26 2.78
CA PRO A 53 4.65 -7.11 2.75
C PRO A 53 5.11 -5.83 2.03
N MET A 54 4.36 -5.31 1.06
CA MET A 54 4.67 -4.02 0.44
C MET A 54 4.56 -2.87 1.45
N ILE A 55 3.48 -2.83 2.22
CA ILE A 55 3.30 -1.85 3.31
C ILE A 55 4.43 -1.96 4.34
N ASN A 56 4.77 -3.19 4.74
CA ASN A 56 5.87 -3.43 5.68
C ASN A 56 7.21 -2.91 5.14
N THR A 57 7.46 -3.05 3.85
CA THR A 57 8.66 -2.51 3.22
C THR A 57 8.71 -0.98 3.28
N ALA A 58 7.58 -0.31 3.06
CA ALA A 58 7.48 1.14 3.22
C ALA A 58 7.70 1.54 4.70
N MET A 59 7.07 0.82 5.64
CA MET A 59 7.26 1.05 7.07
C MET A 59 8.69 0.84 7.53
N ALA A 60 9.40 -0.15 6.99
CA ALA A 60 10.79 -0.47 7.31
C ALA A 60 11.80 0.49 6.67
N SER A 61 11.39 1.34 5.73
CA SER A 61 12.29 2.27 5.06
C SER A 61 12.87 3.30 6.03
N VAL A 62 13.98 3.93 5.63
CA VAL A 62 14.63 5.01 6.41
C VAL A 62 13.89 6.35 6.34
N ALA A 63 12.82 6.46 5.56
CA ALA A 63 12.06 7.70 5.41
C ALA A 63 11.53 8.20 6.76
N ALA A 64 11.67 9.47 7.03
CA ALA A 64 11.21 10.08 8.28
C ALA A 64 9.70 9.98 8.45
N THR A 65 8.95 10.04 7.36
CA THR A 65 7.48 9.92 7.36
C THR A 65 7.05 8.83 6.40
N CYS A 66 6.10 8.01 6.83
CA CYS A 66 5.48 6.96 6.02
C CYS A 66 3.96 7.19 5.97
N ILE A 67 3.40 7.31 4.78
CA ILE A 67 1.96 7.52 4.58
C ILE A 67 1.40 6.37 3.74
N ILE A 68 0.45 5.65 4.30
CA ILE A 68 -0.19 4.51 3.65
C ILE A 68 -1.68 4.83 3.44
N PRO A 69 -2.18 4.84 2.21
CA PRO A 69 -3.62 4.98 1.95
C PRO A 69 -4.42 3.87 2.63
N LEU A 70 -5.59 4.21 3.16
CA LEU A 70 -6.47 3.24 3.80
C LEU A 70 -6.89 2.11 2.84
N GLN A 71 -7.05 2.42 1.56
CA GLN A 71 -7.35 1.44 0.51
C GLN A 71 -6.29 0.34 0.44
N ASP A 72 -5.02 0.69 0.65
CA ASP A 72 -3.92 -0.26 0.62
C ASP A 72 -3.91 -1.15 1.88
N TYR A 73 -4.17 -0.59 3.05
CA TYR A 73 -4.36 -1.41 4.26
C TYR A 73 -5.50 -2.41 4.12
N LEU A 74 -6.57 -2.01 3.46
CA LEU A 74 -7.74 -2.86 3.24
C LEU A 74 -7.58 -3.83 2.06
N GLY A 75 -6.49 -3.73 1.30
CA GLY A 75 -6.25 -4.58 0.14
C GLY A 75 -7.27 -4.40 -0.98
N LEU A 76 -7.81 -3.20 -1.16
CA LEU A 76 -8.83 -2.90 -2.16
C LEU A 76 -8.21 -2.68 -3.55
N ASP A 77 -8.95 -3.04 -4.58
CA ASP A 77 -8.56 -2.85 -5.97
C ASP A 77 -8.86 -1.42 -6.47
N ASN A 78 -8.72 -1.19 -7.78
CA ASN A 78 -8.93 0.14 -8.39
C ASN A 78 -10.37 0.66 -8.32
N SER A 79 -11.35 -0.14 -7.90
CA SER A 79 -12.69 0.37 -7.59
C SER A 79 -12.67 1.37 -6.42
N ALA A 80 -11.65 1.28 -5.57
CA ALA A 80 -11.42 2.20 -4.45
C ALA A 80 -10.42 3.33 -4.76
N ARG A 81 -9.92 3.44 -6.00
CA ARG A 81 -8.99 4.49 -6.40
C ARG A 81 -9.60 5.88 -6.20
N THR A 82 -8.83 6.81 -5.65
CA THR A 82 -9.30 8.17 -5.37
C THR A 82 -9.42 8.99 -6.64
N ASN A 83 -8.37 9.07 -7.44
CA ASN A 83 -8.32 9.88 -8.65
C ASN A 83 -7.58 9.15 -9.77
N LYS A 84 -8.13 9.24 -10.99
CA LYS A 84 -7.44 8.81 -12.21
C LYS A 84 -7.14 10.06 -13.04
N PRO A 85 -5.85 10.45 -13.14
CA PRO A 85 -5.46 11.65 -13.89
C PRO A 85 -6.00 11.64 -15.32
N SER A 86 -6.28 12.82 -15.85
CA SER A 86 -6.81 13.02 -17.21
C SER A 86 -8.17 12.37 -17.47
N THR A 87 -8.97 12.15 -16.43
CA THR A 87 -10.36 11.67 -16.54
C THR A 87 -11.33 12.59 -15.82
N VAL A 88 -12.60 12.50 -16.18
CA VAL A 88 -13.72 13.25 -15.59
C VAL A 88 -14.78 12.29 -15.10
N GLY A 89 -15.45 12.62 -14.02
CA GLY A 89 -16.67 11.95 -13.55
C GLY A 89 -16.51 11.20 -12.23
N GLN A 90 -15.83 10.08 -12.19
CA GLN A 90 -15.82 9.18 -11.01
C GLN A 90 -14.69 9.42 -9.99
N ASN A 91 -13.96 10.52 -10.12
CA ASN A 91 -12.85 10.84 -9.22
C ASN A 91 -13.35 11.47 -7.91
N TRP A 92 -12.61 11.23 -6.80
CA TRP A 92 -12.88 11.79 -5.48
C TRP A 92 -14.22 11.37 -4.88
N ARG A 93 -14.76 10.21 -5.28
CA ARG A 93 -16.06 9.71 -4.84
C ARG A 93 -16.01 8.52 -3.91
N TRP A 94 -14.89 7.79 -3.90
CA TRP A 94 -14.78 6.63 -3.04
C TRP A 94 -15.01 7.00 -1.57
N ARG A 95 -15.77 6.16 -0.89
CA ARG A 95 -16.01 6.22 0.56
C ARG A 95 -15.71 4.88 1.17
N VAL A 96 -15.03 4.89 2.33
CA VAL A 96 -14.83 3.67 3.10
C VAL A 96 -16.17 3.20 3.68
N ASP A 97 -16.41 1.89 3.63
CA ASP A 97 -17.48 1.30 4.42
C ASP A 97 -17.08 1.34 5.90
N ALA A 98 -17.95 1.90 6.76
CA ALA A 98 -17.68 1.99 8.19
C ALA A 98 -17.42 0.61 8.83
N LYS A 99 -18.00 -0.48 8.29
CA LYS A 99 -17.77 -1.85 8.72
C LYS A 99 -16.36 -2.35 8.48
N ALA A 100 -15.60 -1.72 7.56
CA ALA A 100 -14.21 -2.05 7.31
C ALA A 100 -13.26 -1.50 8.39
N LEU A 101 -13.69 -0.50 9.15
CA LEU A 101 -12.92 0.10 10.24
C LEU A 101 -13.09 -0.71 11.52
N THR A 102 -12.44 -1.85 11.58
CA THR A 102 -12.57 -2.82 12.69
C THR A 102 -11.49 -2.61 13.76
N PRO A 103 -11.76 -3.04 15.03
CA PRO A 103 -10.72 -3.09 16.06
C PRO A 103 -9.52 -3.96 15.67
N GLU A 104 -9.73 -5.03 14.91
CA GLU A 104 -8.68 -5.92 14.40
C GLU A 104 -7.77 -5.20 13.42
N LEU A 105 -8.31 -4.41 12.50
CA LEU A 105 -7.53 -3.58 11.59
C LEU A 105 -6.69 -2.56 12.37
N ALA A 106 -7.29 -1.89 13.35
CA ALA A 106 -6.58 -0.93 14.20
C ALA A 106 -5.42 -1.59 14.96
N ALA A 107 -5.63 -2.79 15.50
CA ALA A 107 -4.59 -3.55 16.19
C ALA A 107 -3.47 -3.99 15.25
N GLU A 108 -3.79 -4.40 14.02
CA GLU A 108 -2.79 -4.76 12.99
C GLU A 108 -1.92 -3.56 12.61
N ILE A 109 -2.54 -2.42 12.36
CA ILE A 109 -1.84 -1.16 12.04
C ILE A 109 -0.95 -0.74 13.22
N TYR A 110 -1.47 -0.75 14.44
CA TYR A 110 -0.71 -0.41 15.64
C TYR A 110 0.52 -1.31 15.81
N LYS A 111 0.34 -2.61 15.64
CA LYS A 111 1.44 -3.58 15.70
C LYS A 111 2.53 -3.26 14.68
N SER A 112 2.15 -2.97 13.44
CA SER A 112 3.09 -2.60 12.37
C SER A 112 3.85 -1.32 12.72
N VAL A 113 3.15 -0.26 13.09
CA VAL A 113 3.75 1.03 13.48
C VAL A 113 4.73 0.86 14.63
N LYS A 114 4.37 0.08 15.65
CA LYS A 114 5.24 -0.22 16.80
C LYS A 114 6.46 -1.04 16.38
N THR A 115 6.27 -2.08 15.55
CA THR A 115 7.36 -2.96 15.10
C THR A 115 8.45 -2.18 14.38
N TYR A 116 8.08 -1.19 13.58
CA TYR A 116 9.02 -0.38 12.82
C TYR A 116 9.41 0.94 13.51
N GLY A 117 9.11 1.09 14.79
CA GLY A 117 9.55 2.23 15.61
C GLY A 117 8.97 3.58 15.18
N ARG A 118 7.75 3.59 14.66
CA ARG A 118 7.08 4.80 14.13
C ARG A 118 5.97 5.35 15.07
N LEU A 119 5.97 4.94 16.32
CA LEU A 119 5.08 5.52 17.35
C LEU A 119 5.56 6.89 17.79
#